data_cc21dc16a851228f11774dba7eb6c03d
#
_entry.id   cc21dc16a851228f11774dba7eb6c03d
#
_cell.length_a   1.000
_cell.length_b   1.000
_cell.length_c   1.000
_cell.angle_alpha   90.00
_cell.angle_beta   90.00
_cell.angle_gamma   90.00
#
_symmetry.space_group_name_H-M   'P 1'
#
loop_
_entity.id
_entity.type
_entity.pdbx_description
1 polymer ?
#
loop_
_entity_poly.entity_id
_entity_poly.type
_entity_poly.pdbx_seq_one_letter_code
_entity_poly.pdbx_strand_id
1 'polypeptide(L)'
;KGVAQIVLDENSLPGYFDDGDAMKITTYRFYAPGGGTTDTVGVIPHLLVDPDLADEVAVLLCSPAPEGSTEGYLRLDFNRVWYISLEQASSPEYQAAFTALLEALPVGVTLQSGTGSSWAAVEPSAVAEACGLTGYQSRGFSDTAGSPYASLIDRLAAYGIVSGSGNGTYNPEGSLTRAELCALLAKALNCRVPTGES
;
A
#
# COMPACT_ATOMS: atom_id res chain seq x y z
N LYS A 1 10.02 13.22 3.96
CA LYS A 1 11.24 13.29 3.12
C LYS A 1 12.46 13.05 4.00
N GLY A 2 13.39 12.15 3.58
CA GLY A 2 14.62 11.81 4.29
C GLY A 2 15.72 12.85 4.17
N VAL A 3 15.39 14.10 4.44
CA VAL A 3 16.34 15.23 4.33
C VAL A 3 16.29 16.10 5.57
N ALA A 4 17.44 16.55 6.03
CA ALA A 4 17.55 17.59 7.04
C ALA A 4 17.48 18.96 6.37
N GLN A 5 16.78 19.89 6.98
CA GLN A 5 16.61 21.26 6.50
C GLN A 5 16.93 22.24 7.61
N ILE A 6 17.53 23.35 7.24
CA ILE A 6 17.69 24.52 8.10
C ILE A 6 16.78 25.64 7.60
N VAL A 7 16.30 26.45 8.51
CA VAL A 7 15.59 27.69 8.20
C VAL A 7 16.54 28.83 8.55
N LEU A 8 16.81 29.70 7.62
CA LEU A 8 17.55 30.94 7.79
C LEU A 8 16.54 32.08 7.74
N ASP A 9 16.57 32.93 8.73
CA ASP A 9 15.70 34.08 8.91
C ASP A 9 16.51 35.29 9.42
N GLU A 10 15.85 36.36 9.79
CA GLU A 10 16.44 37.54 10.34
C GLU A 10 17.25 37.28 11.63
N ASN A 11 16.86 36.28 12.43
CA ASN A 11 17.55 35.90 13.66
C ASN A 11 18.82 35.08 13.37
N SER A 12 18.79 34.27 12.31
CA SER A 12 19.90 33.40 11.89
C SER A 12 20.97 34.20 11.12
N LEU A 13 20.54 35.15 10.27
CA LEU A 13 21.40 35.99 9.42
C LEU A 13 20.88 37.43 9.44
N PRO A 14 21.15 38.20 10.50
CA PRO A 14 20.71 39.58 10.61
C PRO A 14 21.21 40.45 9.46
N GLY A 15 20.31 41.21 8.86
CA GLY A 15 20.62 42.12 7.76
C GLY A 15 20.63 41.51 6.35
N TYR A 16 20.34 40.21 6.23
CA TYR A 16 20.14 39.51 4.94
C TYR A 16 18.69 39.19 4.62
N PHE A 17 17.82 39.22 5.61
CA PHE A 17 16.39 39.00 5.47
C PHE A 17 15.64 40.22 5.99
N ASP A 18 14.57 40.58 5.30
CA ASP A 18 13.62 41.58 5.78
C ASP A 18 12.68 40.97 6.84
N ASP A 19 11.99 41.82 7.58
CA ASP A 19 11.08 41.40 8.66
C ASP A 19 10.02 40.42 8.15
N GLY A 20 10.08 39.18 8.65
CA GLY A 20 9.19 38.09 8.28
C GLY A 20 9.66 37.22 7.10
N ASP A 21 10.74 37.54 6.44
CA ASP A 21 11.31 36.70 5.39
C ASP A 21 12.11 35.53 5.98
N ALA A 22 12.05 34.40 5.33
CA ALA A 22 12.80 33.22 5.72
C ALA A 22 13.15 32.33 4.50
N MET A 23 14.31 31.70 4.55
CA MET A 23 14.77 30.74 3.54
C MET A 23 14.91 29.36 4.18
N LYS A 24 14.29 28.36 3.56
CA LYS A 24 14.41 26.96 3.96
C LYS A 24 15.34 26.21 3.03
N ILE A 25 16.48 25.78 3.56
CA ILE A 25 17.53 25.12 2.78
C ILE A 25 17.64 23.67 3.20
N THR A 26 17.61 22.75 2.21
CA THR A 26 17.94 21.34 2.40
C THR A 26 19.46 21.18 2.48
N THR A 27 19.97 20.71 3.61
CA THR A 27 21.42 20.64 3.87
C THR A 27 21.97 19.23 3.84
N TYR A 28 21.18 18.24 4.28
CA TYR A 28 21.63 16.85 4.39
C TYR A 28 20.56 15.89 3.92
N ARG A 29 21.02 14.75 3.36
CA ARG A 29 20.23 13.56 3.11
C ARG A 29 20.57 12.54 4.19
N PHE A 30 19.57 11.89 4.79
CA PHE A 30 19.79 10.80 5.72
C PHE A 30 19.28 9.47 5.15
N TYR A 31 19.89 8.40 5.62
CA TYR A 31 19.60 7.04 5.19
C TYR A 31 19.11 6.24 6.38
N ALA A 32 18.14 5.36 6.15
CA ALA A 32 17.74 4.36 7.13
C ALA A 32 18.90 3.37 7.39
N PRO A 33 18.92 2.64 8.52
CA PRO A 33 19.96 1.64 8.82
C PRO A 33 20.19 0.62 7.70
N GLY A 34 19.18 0.33 6.89
CA GLY A 34 19.25 -0.54 5.72
C GLY A 34 19.78 0.12 4.44
N GLY A 35 20.28 1.36 4.51
CA GLY A 35 20.85 2.10 3.36
C GLY A 35 19.81 2.78 2.47
N GLY A 36 18.52 2.61 2.73
CA GLY A 36 17.44 3.28 1.99
C GLY A 36 17.32 4.76 2.37
N THR A 37 16.89 5.58 1.42
CA THR A 37 16.52 6.98 1.66
C THR A 37 15.08 7.21 1.24
N THR A 38 14.37 8.09 1.95
CA THR A 38 13.02 8.52 1.59
C THR A 38 13.02 9.72 0.64
N ASP A 39 14.20 10.22 0.28
CA ASP A 39 14.34 11.29 -0.69
C ASP A 39 14.02 10.78 -2.09
N THR A 40 13.30 11.57 -2.88
CA THR A 40 12.80 11.29 -4.23
C THR A 40 11.68 10.24 -4.31
N VAL A 41 11.81 9.09 -3.65
CA VAL A 41 10.85 7.96 -3.71
C VAL A 41 9.79 8.05 -2.60
N GLY A 42 10.15 8.62 -1.44
CA GLY A 42 9.30 8.62 -0.26
C GLY A 42 9.37 7.30 0.53
N VAL A 43 8.44 7.13 1.45
CA VAL A 43 8.25 5.87 2.18
C VAL A 43 7.30 5.00 1.39
N ILE A 44 7.75 3.80 1.03
CA ILE A 44 6.90 2.82 0.35
C ILE A 44 5.92 2.25 1.37
N PRO A 45 4.60 2.44 1.18
CA PRO A 45 3.61 1.87 2.09
C PRO A 45 3.56 0.35 1.97
N HIS A 46 3.14 -0.30 3.04
CA HIS A 46 2.94 -1.75 3.04
C HIS A 46 1.63 -2.15 2.33
N LEU A 47 0.61 -1.32 2.44
CA LEU A 47 -0.67 -1.45 1.75
C LEU A 47 -0.84 -0.27 0.80
N LEU A 48 -1.14 -0.55 -0.45
CA LEU A 48 -1.40 0.45 -1.47
C LEU A 48 -2.91 0.58 -1.66
N VAL A 49 -3.45 1.61 -1.09
CA VAL A 49 -4.85 2.00 -1.20
C VAL A 49 -4.97 3.36 -1.89
N ASP A 50 -6.17 3.69 -2.33
CA ASP A 50 -6.46 5.04 -2.81
C ASP A 50 -6.12 6.05 -1.71
N PRO A 51 -5.38 7.14 -2.01
CA PRO A 51 -5.08 8.18 -1.03
C PRO A 51 -6.32 8.75 -0.34
N ASP A 52 -7.44 8.84 -1.04
CA ASP A 52 -8.70 9.37 -0.49
C ASP A 52 -9.37 8.41 0.52
N LEU A 53 -8.94 7.14 0.58
CA LEU A 53 -9.43 6.12 1.51
C LEU A 53 -8.38 5.74 2.58
N ALA A 54 -7.20 6.35 2.55
CA ALA A 54 -6.08 5.93 3.39
C ALA A 54 -6.33 6.15 4.89
N ASP A 55 -7.03 7.23 5.24
CA ASP A 55 -7.33 7.56 6.63
C ASP A 55 -8.35 6.57 7.22
N GLU A 56 -9.42 6.25 6.50
CA GLU A 56 -10.43 5.28 6.90
C GLU A 56 -9.85 3.87 6.99
N VAL A 57 -8.98 3.48 6.06
CA VAL A 57 -8.25 2.19 6.12
C VAL A 57 -7.37 2.14 7.37
N ALA A 58 -6.68 3.23 7.70
CA ALA A 58 -5.87 3.31 8.90
C ALA A 58 -6.72 3.20 10.17
N VAL A 59 -7.89 3.82 10.21
CA VAL A 59 -8.85 3.71 11.32
C VAL A 59 -9.33 2.27 11.48
N LEU A 60 -9.69 1.57 10.41
CA LEU A 60 -10.09 0.15 10.46
C LEU A 60 -9.00 -0.74 11.04
N LEU A 61 -7.74 -0.51 10.68
CA LEU A 61 -6.58 -1.26 11.17
C LEU A 61 -6.23 -0.93 12.64
N CYS A 62 -6.74 0.16 13.18
CA CYS A 62 -6.49 0.57 14.57
C CYS A 62 -7.53 0.03 15.55
N SER A 63 -8.41 -0.88 15.14
CA SER A 63 -9.37 -1.52 16.06
C SER A 63 -8.62 -2.19 17.22
N PRO A 64 -9.09 -2.03 18.48
CA PRO A 64 -8.49 -2.69 19.62
C PRO A 64 -8.61 -4.22 19.50
N ALA A 65 -7.71 -4.93 20.17
CA ALA A 65 -7.84 -6.39 20.28
C ALA A 65 -9.19 -6.71 20.98
N PRO A 66 -9.94 -7.72 20.50
CA PRO A 66 -11.19 -8.10 21.13
C PRO A 66 -10.96 -8.60 22.56
N GLU A 67 -11.79 -8.15 23.49
CA GLU A 67 -11.81 -8.62 24.87
C GLU A 67 -12.87 -9.73 25.02
N GLY A 68 -12.45 -10.93 25.37
CA GLY A 68 -13.31 -12.09 25.59
C GLY A 68 -13.62 -12.86 24.33
N SER A 69 -14.63 -12.44 23.52
CA SER A 69 -14.98 -13.12 22.28
C SER A 69 -14.27 -12.53 21.08
N THR A 70 -13.78 -13.41 20.19
CA THR A 70 -13.21 -12.99 18.88
C THR A 70 -14.27 -12.82 17.81
N GLU A 71 -15.52 -13.20 18.07
CA GLU A 71 -16.61 -13.11 17.09
C GLU A 71 -16.84 -11.65 16.66
N GLY A 72 -17.07 -11.46 15.35
CA GLY A 72 -17.22 -10.11 14.79
C GLY A 72 -15.91 -9.37 14.53
N TYR A 73 -14.77 -10.03 14.68
CA TYR A 73 -13.47 -9.46 14.38
C TYR A 73 -12.72 -10.26 13.30
N LEU A 74 -11.94 -9.53 12.52
CA LEU A 74 -10.85 -10.12 11.72
C LEU A 74 -9.51 -9.87 12.39
N ARG A 75 -8.62 -10.84 12.23
CA ARG A 75 -7.21 -10.74 12.60
C ARG A 75 -6.36 -10.81 11.35
N LEU A 76 -5.56 -9.81 11.16
CA LEU A 76 -4.63 -9.70 10.05
C LEU A 76 -3.20 -9.85 10.57
N ASP A 77 -2.52 -10.91 10.17
CA ASP A 77 -1.12 -11.14 10.53
C ASP A 77 -0.22 -10.68 9.37
N PHE A 78 0.30 -9.46 9.53
CA PHE A 78 1.04 -8.75 8.51
C PHE A 78 1.99 -7.77 9.19
N ASN A 79 3.30 -7.93 9.06
CA ASN A 79 4.35 -7.22 9.81
C ASN A 79 4.14 -7.14 11.34
N ARG A 80 2.93 -7.07 11.78
CA ARG A 80 2.41 -7.21 13.15
C ARG A 80 0.97 -7.72 13.07
N VAL A 81 0.39 -8.04 14.21
CA VAL A 81 -1.02 -8.40 14.29
C VAL A 81 -1.88 -7.13 14.35
N TRP A 82 -2.90 -7.09 13.50
CA TRP A 82 -3.92 -6.06 13.43
C TRP A 82 -5.27 -6.70 13.68
N TYR A 83 -6.20 -5.93 14.24
CA TYR A 83 -7.58 -6.33 14.41
C TYR A 83 -8.49 -5.37 13.66
N ILE A 84 -9.58 -5.89 13.11
CA ILE A 84 -10.59 -5.13 12.37
C ILE A 84 -11.95 -5.53 12.92
N SER A 85 -12.71 -4.57 13.42
CA SER A 85 -14.10 -4.79 13.82
C SER A 85 -14.97 -4.90 12.57
N LEU A 86 -15.65 -6.03 12.39
CA LEU A 86 -16.58 -6.23 11.27
C LEU A 86 -17.82 -5.34 11.38
N GLU A 87 -18.25 -5.00 12.59
CA GLU A 87 -19.33 -4.04 12.82
C GLU A 87 -18.99 -2.68 12.22
N GLN A 88 -17.79 -2.16 12.54
CA GLN A 88 -17.30 -0.89 11.99
C GLN A 88 -17.07 -0.99 10.47
N ALA A 89 -16.38 -2.04 10.02
CA ALA A 89 -16.01 -2.22 8.63
C ALA A 89 -17.22 -2.39 7.69
N SER A 90 -18.32 -2.96 8.19
CA SER A 90 -19.56 -3.13 7.43
C SER A 90 -20.48 -1.90 7.43
N SER A 91 -20.15 -0.87 8.19
CA SER A 91 -20.92 0.37 8.18
C SER A 91 -20.80 1.10 6.84
N PRO A 92 -21.83 1.81 6.37
CA PRO A 92 -21.80 2.48 5.07
C PRO A 92 -20.62 3.45 4.90
N GLU A 93 -20.17 4.06 5.98
CA GLU A 93 -19.05 4.99 6.02
C GLU A 93 -17.72 4.30 5.64
N TYR A 94 -17.51 3.07 6.09
CA TYR A 94 -16.24 2.35 5.94
C TYR A 94 -16.24 1.28 4.84
N GLN A 95 -17.35 1.01 4.18
CA GLN A 95 -17.44 -0.05 3.16
C GLN A 95 -16.41 0.12 2.03
N ALA A 96 -16.24 1.35 1.53
CA ALA A 96 -15.27 1.63 0.47
C ALA A 96 -13.83 1.38 0.94
N ALA A 97 -13.49 1.86 2.14
CA ALA A 97 -12.18 1.66 2.74
C ALA A 97 -11.92 0.19 3.07
N PHE A 98 -12.94 -0.54 3.53
CA PHE A 98 -12.83 -1.97 3.81
C PHE A 98 -12.64 -2.79 2.53
N THR A 99 -13.34 -2.46 1.46
CA THR A 99 -13.13 -3.06 0.14
C THR A 99 -11.69 -2.81 -0.32
N ALA A 100 -11.22 -1.56 -0.28
CA ALA A 100 -9.86 -1.20 -0.67
C ALA A 100 -8.80 -1.91 0.20
N LEU A 101 -9.05 -2.07 1.51
CA LEU A 101 -8.16 -2.81 2.41
C LEU A 101 -8.04 -4.27 2.01
N LEU A 102 -9.17 -4.97 1.79
CA LEU A 102 -9.17 -6.39 1.41
C LEU A 102 -8.48 -6.60 0.05
N GLU A 103 -8.69 -5.68 -0.89
CA GLU A 103 -8.04 -5.71 -2.21
C GLU A 103 -6.55 -5.42 -2.14
N ALA A 104 -6.09 -4.61 -1.18
CA ALA A 104 -4.70 -4.23 -1.03
C ALA A 104 -3.87 -5.26 -0.24
N LEU A 105 -4.50 -6.31 0.31
CA LEU A 105 -3.78 -7.33 1.08
C LEU A 105 -2.74 -8.04 0.19
N PRO A 106 -1.45 -8.06 0.58
CA PRO A 106 -0.43 -8.77 -0.16
C PRO A 106 -0.66 -10.29 -0.12
N VAL A 107 -0.25 -10.98 -1.18
CA VAL A 107 -0.23 -12.45 -1.18
C VAL A 107 0.65 -12.98 -0.05
N GLY A 108 0.18 -14.01 0.64
CA GLY A 108 0.85 -14.62 1.77
C GLY A 108 0.56 -13.96 3.12
N VAL A 109 -0.26 -12.94 3.15
CA VAL A 109 -0.79 -12.39 4.40
C VAL A 109 -1.87 -13.34 4.94
N THR A 110 -1.80 -13.63 6.23
CA THR A 110 -2.81 -14.48 6.89
C THR A 110 -3.94 -13.63 7.42
N LEU A 111 -5.12 -13.76 6.79
CA LEU A 111 -6.37 -13.21 7.27
C LEU A 111 -7.14 -14.30 8.01
N GLN A 112 -7.66 -13.97 9.18
CA GLN A 112 -8.40 -14.90 10.03
C GLN A 112 -9.69 -14.23 10.51
N SER A 113 -10.77 -15.00 10.58
CA SER A 113 -12.04 -14.59 11.20
C SER A 113 -12.16 -15.17 12.60
N GLY A 114 -12.66 -14.39 13.53
CA GLY A 114 -12.93 -14.83 14.89
C GLY A 114 -14.12 -15.78 14.95
N THR A 115 -13.96 -16.87 15.73
CA THR A 115 -14.98 -17.92 15.91
C THR A 115 -15.53 -17.96 17.34
N GLY A 116 -15.38 -16.87 18.07
CA GLY A 116 -15.74 -16.73 19.49
C GLY A 116 -14.59 -16.98 20.44
N SER A 117 -13.98 -18.16 20.42
CA SER A 117 -12.83 -18.52 21.28
C SER A 117 -11.50 -18.69 20.56
N SER A 118 -11.51 -18.67 19.23
CA SER A 118 -10.34 -18.93 18.38
C SER A 118 -10.39 -18.14 17.08
N TRP A 119 -9.41 -18.37 16.21
CA TRP A 119 -9.29 -17.75 14.91
C TRP A 119 -9.23 -18.80 13.82
N ALA A 120 -9.99 -18.63 12.75
CA ALA A 120 -9.98 -19.50 11.58
C ALA A 120 -9.49 -18.73 10.35
N ALA A 121 -8.61 -19.32 9.56
CA ALA A 121 -8.18 -18.72 8.29
C ALA A 121 -9.37 -18.49 7.37
N VAL A 122 -9.39 -17.34 6.70
CA VAL A 122 -10.45 -16.96 5.77
C VAL A 122 -9.85 -16.24 4.57
N GLU A 123 -10.44 -16.47 3.40
CA GLU A 123 -10.07 -15.76 2.18
C GLU A 123 -10.71 -14.36 2.15
N PRO A 124 -10.00 -13.33 1.67
CA PRO A 124 -10.56 -11.98 1.54
C PRO A 124 -11.87 -11.93 0.74
N SER A 125 -11.99 -12.76 -0.29
CA SER A 125 -13.21 -12.87 -1.10
C SER A 125 -14.41 -13.37 -0.31
N ALA A 126 -14.21 -14.34 0.58
CA ALA A 126 -15.27 -14.86 1.44
C ALA A 126 -15.72 -13.81 2.46
N VAL A 127 -14.79 -13.01 2.99
CA VAL A 127 -15.13 -11.88 3.86
C VAL A 127 -15.92 -10.82 3.09
N ALA A 128 -15.48 -10.47 1.88
CA ALA A 128 -16.17 -9.50 1.04
C ALA A 128 -17.61 -9.94 0.72
N GLU A 129 -17.82 -11.21 0.40
CA GLU A 129 -19.15 -11.78 0.16
C GLU A 129 -20.01 -11.73 1.41
N ALA A 130 -19.50 -12.18 2.56
CA ALA A 130 -20.20 -12.17 3.83
C ALA A 130 -20.60 -10.77 4.29
N CYS A 131 -19.78 -9.76 3.98
CA CYS A 131 -20.05 -8.36 4.30
C CYS A 131 -20.81 -7.60 3.20
N GLY A 132 -21.19 -8.26 2.11
CA GLY A 132 -21.96 -7.64 1.01
C GLY A 132 -21.19 -6.57 0.22
N LEU A 133 -19.87 -6.69 0.12
CA LEU A 133 -19.01 -5.74 -0.59
C LEU A 133 -19.08 -5.99 -2.10
N THR A 134 -20.06 -5.39 -2.76
CA THR A 134 -20.36 -5.63 -4.19
C THR A 134 -19.29 -5.14 -5.15
N GLY A 135 -18.39 -4.27 -4.70
CA GLY A 135 -17.29 -3.72 -5.51
C GLY A 135 -15.96 -4.48 -5.39
N TYR A 136 -15.88 -5.47 -4.49
CA TYR A 136 -14.63 -6.19 -4.25
C TYR A 136 -14.14 -6.95 -5.48
N GLN A 137 -12.87 -6.75 -5.80
CA GLN A 137 -12.16 -7.50 -6.85
C GLN A 137 -10.85 -8.04 -6.29
N SER A 138 -10.65 -9.36 -6.41
CA SER A 138 -9.36 -9.96 -6.07
C SER A 138 -8.27 -9.38 -6.99
N ARG A 139 -7.24 -8.79 -6.41
CA ARG A 139 -6.11 -8.22 -7.16
C ARG A 139 -5.02 -9.23 -7.50
N GLY A 140 -5.18 -10.47 -7.19
CA GLY A 140 -4.22 -11.52 -7.54
C GLY A 140 -4.38 -11.99 -8.98
N PHE A 141 -3.28 -12.48 -9.57
CA PHE A 141 -3.35 -13.26 -10.80
C PHE A 141 -3.62 -14.72 -10.44
N SER A 142 -4.54 -15.35 -11.14
CA SER A 142 -5.00 -16.72 -10.83
C SER A 142 -3.91 -17.79 -10.99
N ASP A 143 -2.87 -17.50 -11.76
CA ASP A 143 -1.78 -18.39 -12.12
C ASP A 143 -0.45 -18.14 -11.36
N THR A 144 -0.43 -17.23 -10.40
CA THR A 144 0.78 -16.88 -9.64
C THR A 144 0.92 -17.60 -8.30
N ALA A 145 -0.12 -18.24 -7.80
CA ALA A 145 -0.17 -18.84 -6.44
C ALA A 145 0.95 -19.86 -6.17
N GLY A 146 1.45 -20.56 -7.19
CA GLY A 146 2.57 -21.50 -7.08
C GLY A 146 3.95 -20.89 -7.34
N SER A 147 4.03 -19.61 -7.70
CA SER A 147 5.29 -18.94 -8.01
C SER A 147 5.97 -18.44 -6.74
N PRO A 148 7.31 -18.64 -6.58
CA PRO A 148 8.06 -18.04 -5.49
C PRO A 148 8.06 -16.49 -5.55
N TYR A 149 7.64 -15.92 -6.65
CA TYR A 149 7.57 -14.49 -6.89
C TYR A 149 6.16 -13.91 -6.78
N ALA A 150 5.15 -14.69 -6.38
CA ALA A 150 3.75 -14.26 -6.31
C ALA A 150 3.57 -12.92 -5.61
N SER A 151 4.10 -12.78 -4.39
CA SER A 151 3.99 -11.52 -3.61
C SER A 151 4.69 -10.33 -4.28
N LEU A 152 5.77 -10.57 -5.03
CA LEU A 152 6.46 -9.51 -5.77
C LEU A 152 5.64 -9.08 -6.99
N ILE A 153 5.07 -10.05 -7.72
CA ILE A 153 4.22 -9.80 -8.89
C ILE A 153 3.00 -8.96 -8.48
N ASP A 154 2.34 -9.33 -7.38
CA ASP A 154 1.19 -8.57 -6.87
C ASP A 154 1.57 -7.14 -6.46
N ARG A 155 2.71 -6.96 -5.81
CA ARG A 155 3.21 -5.62 -5.49
C ARG A 155 3.48 -4.79 -6.74
N LEU A 156 4.09 -5.37 -7.76
CA LEU A 156 4.31 -4.69 -9.04
C LEU A 156 3.01 -4.36 -9.75
N ALA A 157 1.99 -5.23 -9.65
CA ALA A 157 0.65 -4.98 -10.17
C ALA A 157 -0.04 -3.84 -9.42
N ALA A 158 0.06 -3.83 -8.09
CA ALA A 158 -0.47 -2.74 -7.26
C ALA A 158 0.17 -1.38 -7.59
N TYR A 159 1.46 -1.36 -7.95
CA TYR A 159 2.14 -0.15 -8.46
C TYR A 159 1.81 0.19 -9.92
N GLY A 160 1.00 -0.62 -10.61
CA GLY A 160 0.70 -0.42 -12.03
C GLY A 160 1.90 -0.68 -12.95
N ILE A 161 2.96 -1.29 -12.45
CA ILE A 161 4.15 -1.63 -13.24
C ILE A 161 3.86 -2.79 -14.16
N VAL A 162 3.15 -3.82 -13.65
CA VAL A 162 2.69 -4.97 -14.44
C VAL A 162 1.15 -4.99 -14.50
N SER A 163 0.59 -5.49 -15.59
CA SER A 163 -0.87 -5.55 -15.82
C SER A 163 -1.37 -6.93 -16.24
N GLY A 164 -0.49 -7.94 -16.24
CA GLY A 164 -0.84 -9.29 -16.68
C GLY A 164 -1.24 -9.39 -18.15
N SER A 165 -1.77 -10.55 -18.52
CA SER A 165 -2.14 -10.91 -19.91
C SER A 165 -3.59 -10.56 -20.28
N GLY A 166 -4.32 -9.86 -19.43
CA GLY A 166 -5.68 -9.36 -19.70
C GLY A 166 -6.83 -10.26 -19.22
N ASN A 167 -6.58 -11.51 -18.85
CA ASN A 167 -7.60 -12.47 -18.40
C ASN A 167 -7.45 -12.81 -16.91
N GLY A 168 -6.90 -11.90 -16.09
CA GLY A 168 -6.59 -12.20 -14.69
C GLY A 168 -5.43 -13.17 -14.51
N THR A 169 -4.58 -13.34 -15.53
CA THR A 169 -3.36 -14.15 -15.50
C THR A 169 -2.13 -13.30 -15.73
N TYR A 170 -0.99 -13.74 -15.21
CA TYR A 170 0.31 -13.08 -15.34
C TYR A 170 1.27 -13.85 -16.26
N ASN A 171 1.17 -15.17 -16.27
CA ASN A 171 2.08 -16.12 -16.94
C ASN A 171 3.52 -16.01 -16.42
N PRO A 172 3.77 -16.36 -15.12
CA PRO A 172 5.07 -16.16 -14.48
C PRO A 172 6.23 -16.94 -15.14
N GLU A 173 5.93 -18.02 -15.86
CA GLU A 173 6.90 -18.84 -16.60
C GLU A 173 7.06 -18.39 -18.05
N GLY A 174 6.34 -17.36 -18.47
CA GLY A 174 6.38 -16.84 -19.84
C GLY A 174 7.69 -16.11 -20.15
N SER A 175 8.09 -16.18 -21.42
CA SER A 175 9.26 -15.42 -21.87
C SER A 175 8.93 -13.95 -22.03
N LEU A 176 9.79 -13.10 -21.47
CA LEU A 176 9.69 -11.65 -21.58
C LEU A 176 10.42 -11.16 -22.83
N THR A 177 9.75 -10.38 -23.66
CA THR A 177 10.38 -9.73 -24.81
C THR A 177 11.19 -8.50 -24.37
N ARG A 178 12.13 -8.07 -25.22
CA ARG A 178 12.92 -6.84 -24.94
C ARG A 178 12.04 -5.60 -24.86
N ALA A 179 10.99 -5.52 -25.68
CA ALA A 179 10.04 -4.41 -25.65
C ALA A 179 9.25 -4.35 -24.33
N GLU A 180 8.75 -5.49 -23.87
CA GLU A 180 8.06 -5.60 -22.56
C GLU A 180 8.99 -5.24 -21.40
N LEU A 181 10.24 -5.73 -21.42
CA LEU A 181 11.22 -5.35 -20.39
C LEU A 181 11.46 -3.83 -20.37
N CYS A 182 11.63 -3.20 -21.53
CA CYS A 182 11.79 -1.75 -21.61
C CYS A 182 10.56 -1.01 -21.07
N ALA A 183 9.36 -1.48 -21.40
CA ALA A 183 8.12 -0.88 -20.89
C ALA A 183 8.00 -1.01 -19.36
N LEU A 184 8.34 -2.17 -18.81
CA LEU A 184 8.34 -2.39 -17.37
C LEU A 184 9.36 -1.49 -16.65
N LEU A 185 10.58 -1.38 -17.20
CA LEU A 185 11.62 -0.49 -16.65
C LEU A 185 11.20 0.97 -16.73
N ALA A 186 10.61 1.41 -17.84
CA ALA A 186 10.10 2.78 -17.98
C ALA A 186 9.03 3.12 -16.93
N LYS A 187 8.10 2.19 -16.67
CA LYS A 187 7.09 2.33 -15.62
C LYS A 187 7.72 2.34 -14.22
N ALA A 188 8.61 1.39 -13.94
CA ALA A 188 9.27 1.27 -12.63
C ALA A 188 10.13 2.48 -12.29
N LEU A 189 10.79 3.07 -13.28
CA LEU A 189 11.62 4.26 -13.14
C LEU A 189 10.84 5.57 -13.30
N ASN A 190 9.53 5.49 -13.52
CA ASN A 190 8.66 6.64 -13.79
C ASN A 190 9.23 7.54 -14.92
N CYS A 191 9.75 6.90 -15.96
CA CYS A 191 10.24 7.61 -17.13
C CYS A 191 9.09 8.26 -17.87
N ARG A 192 9.06 9.58 -17.89
CA ARG A 192 8.12 10.34 -18.74
C ARG A 192 8.68 10.41 -20.14
N VAL A 193 7.90 9.98 -21.12
CA VAL A 193 8.21 10.30 -22.51
C VAL A 193 8.05 11.82 -22.66
N PRO A 194 9.06 12.57 -23.11
CA PRO A 194 8.87 13.97 -23.44
C PRO A 194 7.74 14.06 -24.46
N THR A 195 6.64 14.73 -24.11
CA THR A 195 5.65 15.11 -25.11
C THR A 195 6.35 16.11 -26.02
N GLY A 196 6.78 15.62 -27.19
CA GLY A 196 7.43 16.47 -28.17
C GLY A 196 6.50 17.63 -28.51
N GLU A 197 6.97 18.83 -28.30
CA GLU A 197 6.43 20.00 -29.01
C GLU A 197 6.68 19.74 -30.48
N SER A 198 5.58 19.57 -31.24
CA SER A 198 5.58 19.54 -32.71
C SER A 198 5.48 20.97 -33.22
#